data_9dbf467834663caaba93d33ac666f477
#
_entry.id   9dbf467834663caaba93d33ac666f477
#
_cell.length_a   1.000
_cell.length_b   1.000
_cell.length_c   1.000
_cell.angle_alpha   90.00
_cell.angle_beta   90.00
_cell.angle_gamma   90.00
#
_symmetry.space_group_name_H-M   'P 1'
#
loop_
_entity.id
_entity.type
_entity.pdbx_description
1 polymer ?
#
loop_
_entity_poly.entity_id
_entity_poly.type
_entity_poly.pdbx_seq_one_letter_code
_entity_poly.pdbx_strand_id
1 'polypeptide(L)'
;MLKPEQLIPSLFARQDEGNFADTFDTALLDIARENKDIFSVVTGGGEKIALFENLSKYVSDNRDDFCKVMVNKLVNFSFERIFDEGFDFFASIFEYLIKDYNSDSGGKYAEYFTPHSVSGIMAKCLVSSFEKDTINNVSCYDPSAGSGTLLMNLAHQIGEDKCTIYSQDISQKSSSLLRLNLILNKLVHSIPNVIQGNTLVTPAHKDRNSGFATFDYVVANPPFKLDFSDFKDDLDNKNSDRFFAGIPKVPPMKKESMAIGRL
;
A
#
# COMPACT_ATOMS: atom_id res chain seq x y z
N MET A 1 18.35 -10.02 3.93
CA MET A 1 19.47 -9.45 3.11
C MET A 1 19.42 -10.13 1.75
N LEU A 2 19.66 -9.41 0.65
CA LEU A 2 19.68 -10.01 -0.69
C LEU A 2 20.97 -10.83 -0.88
N LYS A 3 20.86 -11.96 -1.57
CA LYS A 3 22.01 -12.78 -1.96
C LYS A 3 22.57 -12.31 -3.30
N PRO A 4 23.86 -12.51 -3.59
CA PRO A 4 24.47 -12.08 -4.84
C PRO A 4 23.75 -12.61 -6.09
N GLU A 5 23.28 -13.85 -6.06
CA GLU A 5 22.56 -14.50 -7.16
C GLU A 5 21.16 -13.92 -7.44
N GLN A 6 20.60 -13.16 -6.50
CA GLN A 6 19.29 -12.49 -6.61
C GLN A 6 19.41 -11.08 -7.20
N LEU A 7 20.63 -10.60 -7.38
CA LEU A 7 20.87 -9.25 -7.90
C LEU A 7 20.69 -9.20 -9.42
N ILE A 8 20.20 -8.07 -9.92
CA ILE A 8 19.97 -7.83 -11.36
C ILE A 8 21.20 -8.15 -12.23
N PRO A 9 22.43 -7.73 -11.87
CA PRO A 9 23.62 -8.10 -12.65
C PRO A 9 23.87 -9.61 -12.74
N SER A 10 23.58 -10.35 -11.69
CA SER A 10 23.74 -11.81 -11.65
C SER A 10 22.68 -12.50 -12.49
N LEU A 11 21.44 -12.01 -12.47
CA LEU A 11 20.36 -12.49 -13.33
C LEU A 11 20.66 -12.16 -14.81
N PHE A 12 21.19 -10.98 -15.09
CA PHE A 12 21.62 -10.61 -16.43
C PHE A 12 22.71 -11.56 -16.99
N ALA A 13 23.71 -11.89 -16.19
CA ALA A 13 24.78 -12.80 -16.59
C ALA A 13 24.27 -14.22 -16.91
N ARG A 14 23.13 -14.62 -16.35
CA ARG A 14 22.51 -15.94 -16.51
C ARG A 14 21.35 -15.98 -17.48
N GLN A 15 21.03 -14.87 -18.14
CA GLN A 15 19.85 -14.76 -19.00
C GLN A 15 19.81 -15.72 -20.20
N ASP A 16 20.96 -16.24 -20.64
CA ASP A 16 21.06 -17.19 -21.75
C ASP A 16 21.00 -18.66 -21.30
N GLU A 17 20.91 -18.92 -19.98
CA GLU A 17 20.60 -20.25 -19.46
C GLU A 17 19.16 -20.63 -19.83
N GLY A 18 18.92 -21.89 -20.15
CA GLY A 18 17.58 -22.39 -20.42
C GLY A 18 16.63 -22.21 -19.22
N ASN A 19 15.35 -21.97 -19.45
CA ASN A 19 14.33 -21.71 -18.43
C ASN A 19 14.61 -20.45 -17.60
N PHE A 20 15.01 -19.37 -18.23
CA PHE A 20 15.34 -18.12 -17.53
C PHE A 20 14.15 -17.54 -16.77
N ALA A 21 12.92 -17.70 -17.27
CA ALA A 21 11.71 -17.27 -16.56
C ALA A 21 11.57 -17.93 -15.19
N ASP A 22 11.86 -19.23 -15.09
CA ASP A 22 11.79 -19.94 -13.81
C ASP A 22 12.92 -19.50 -12.87
N THR A 23 14.10 -19.18 -13.38
CA THR A 23 15.21 -18.62 -12.62
C THR A 23 14.86 -17.24 -12.05
N PHE A 24 14.26 -16.38 -12.88
CA PHE A 24 13.81 -15.05 -12.50
C PHE A 24 12.70 -15.09 -11.43
N ASP A 25 11.65 -15.88 -11.66
CA ASP A 25 10.54 -16.03 -10.72
C ASP A 25 11.01 -16.64 -9.39
N THR A 26 11.92 -17.63 -9.44
CA THR A 26 12.49 -18.23 -8.23
C THR A 26 13.27 -17.19 -7.42
N ALA A 27 14.07 -16.34 -8.07
CA ALA A 27 14.80 -15.28 -7.39
C ALA A 27 13.85 -14.31 -6.65
N LEU A 28 12.74 -13.90 -7.28
CA LEU A 28 11.73 -13.04 -6.65
C LEU A 28 11.04 -13.72 -5.44
N LEU A 29 10.64 -14.98 -5.61
CA LEU A 29 10.00 -15.74 -4.54
C LEU A 29 10.95 -16.01 -3.36
N ASP A 30 12.21 -16.26 -3.62
CA ASP A 30 13.21 -16.48 -2.58
C ASP A 30 13.50 -15.18 -1.81
N ILE A 31 13.56 -14.02 -2.51
CA ILE A 31 13.63 -12.72 -1.85
C ILE A 31 12.45 -12.54 -0.90
N ALA A 32 11.23 -12.85 -1.37
CA ALA A 32 10.03 -12.73 -0.54
C ALA A 32 10.04 -13.68 0.66
N ARG A 33 10.45 -14.94 0.47
CA ARG A 33 10.51 -15.94 1.56
C ARG A 33 11.53 -15.61 2.62
N GLU A 34 12.73 -15.19 2.21
CA GLU A 34 13.84 -14.86 3.11
C GLU A 34 13.60 -13.55 3.88
N ASN A 35 12.77 -12.68 3.33
CA ASN A 35 12.42 -11.40 3.93
C ASN A 35 10.90 -11.29 4.18
N LYS A 36 10.28 -12.39 4.61
CA LYS A 36 8.80 -12.50 4.76
C LYS A 36 8.18 -11.43 5.66
N ASP A 37 8.93 -10.87 6.59
CA ASP A 37 8.44 -9.84 7.48
C ASP A 37 8.29 -8.48 6.77
N ILE A 38 9.06 -8.28 5.70
CA ILE A 38 9.01 -7.08 4.86
C ILE A 38 8.09 -7.32 3.65
N PHE A 39 8.29 -8.44 2.92
CA PHE A 39 7.60 -8.74 1.67
C PHE A 39 6.37 -9.66 1.87
N SER A 40 5.58 -9.39 2.91
CA SER A 40 4.27 -10.02 3.10
C SER A 40 3.22 -9.01 3.55
N VAL A 41 1.96 -9.26 3.25
CA VAL A 41 0.81 -8.50 3.75
C VAL A 41 0.18 -9.29 4.90
N VAL A 42 -0.12 -8.61 6.00
CA VAL A 42 -0.82 -9.23 7.13
C VAL A 42 -2.31 -8.96 6.96
N THR A 43 -3.12 -10.03 6.96
CA THR A 43 -4.58 -9.92 6.99
C THR A 43 -5.09 -9.57 8.37
N GLY A 44 -6.32 -9.10 8.47
CA GLY A 44 -6.98 -8.86 9.77
C GLY A 44 -7.09 -10.11 10.66
N GLY A 45 -7.01 -11.31 10.07
CA GLY A 45 -6.94 -12.61 10.77
C GLY A 45 -5.52 -13.03 11.18
N GLY A 46 -4.50 -12.22 10.90
CA GLY A 46 -3.10 -12.51 11.24
C GLY A 46 -2.35 -13.39 10.22
N GLU A 47 -2.99 -13.77 9.11
CA GLU A 47 -2.32 -14.50 8.04
C GLU A 47 -1.36 -13.61 7.26
N LYS A 48 -0.22 -14.17 6.82
CA LYS A 48 0.76 -13.50 5.98
C LYS A 48 0.62 -13.96 4.53
N ILE A 49 0.36 -13.03 3.63
CA ILE A 49 0.29 -13.25 2.19
C ILE A 49 1.55 -12.67 1.55
N ALA A 50 2.21 -13.44 0.66
CA ALA A 50 3.40 -12.97 -0.04
C ALA A 50 3.10 -11.74 -0.91
N LEU A 51 4.01 -10.76 -0.88
CA LEU A 51 3.90 -9.55 -1.70
C LEU A 51 4.26 -9.82 -3.17
N PHE A 52 5.21 -10.72 -3.40
CA PHE A 52 5.67 -11.10 -4.72
C PHE A 52 5.10 -12.46 -5.14
N GLU A 53 4.79 -12.56 -6.42
CA GLU A 53 4.35 -13.77 -7.07
C GLU A 53 5.11 -13.95 -8.39
N ASN A 54 4.92 -15.10 -9.05
CA ASN A 54 5.56 -15.36 -10.34
C ASN A 54 5.10 -14.34 -11.38
N LEU A 55 5.99 -13.48 -11.84
CA LEU A 55 5.68 -12.47 -12.84
C LEU A 55 5.50 -13.08 -14.24
N SER A 56 6.24 -14.14 -14.55
CA SER A 56 6.17 -14.80 -15.85
C SER A 56 4.81 -15.45 -16.13
N LYS A 57 3.97 -15.69 -15.10
CA LYS A 57 2.63 -16.27 -15.27
C LYS A 57 1.65 -15.37 -16.05
N TYR A 58 1.92 -14.07 -16.11
CA TYR A 58 1.09 -13.11 -16.84
C TYR A 58 1.37 -13.09 -18.35
N VAL A 59 2.36 -13.88 -18.79
CA VAL A 59 2.72 -14.01 -20.22
C VAL A 59 2.47 -15.44 -20.65
N SER A 60 1.59 -15.65 -21.64
CA SER A 60 1.23 -16.97 -22.13
C SER A 60 2.35 -17.62 -22.95
N ASP A 61 3.05 -16.80 -23.75
CA ASP A 61 4.09 -17.25 -24.68
C ASP A 61 5.37 -16.43 -24.47
N ASN A 62 6.53 -17.03 -24.80
CA ASN A 62 7.84 -16.37 -24.71
C ASN A 62 8.17 -15.81 -23.32
N ARG A 63 7.89 -16.57 -22.25
CA ARG A 63 8.13 -16.18 -20.86
C ARG A 63 9.59 -15.80 -20.62
N ASP A 64 10.53 -16.55 -21.19
CA ASP A 64 11.97 -16.28 -21.08
C ASP A 64 12.32 -14.92 -21.70
N ASP A 65 11.83 -14.63 -22.90
CA ASP A 65 12.07 -13.35 -23.57
C ASP A 65 11.51 -12.17 -22.78
N PHE A 66 10.33 -12.32 -22.18
CA PHE A 66 9.74 -11.32 -21.31
C PHE A 66 10.66 -11.00 -20.12
N CYS A 67 11.12 -12.02 -19.39
CA CYS A 67 12.02 -11.86 -18.25
C CYS A 67 13.37 -11.27 -18.67
N LYS A 68 13.93 -11.69 -19.82
CA LYS A 68 15.16 -11.13 -20.40
C LYS A 68 15.01 -9.63 -20.72
N VAL A 69 13.91 -9.22 -21.33
CA VAL A 69 13.64 -7.80 -21.63
C VAL A 69 13.58 -6.98 -20.34
N MET A 70 12.93 -7.48 -19.29
CA MET A 70 12.88 -6.81 -18.00
C MET A 70 14.27 -6.63 -17.41
N VAL A 71 15.05 -7.69 -17.30
CA VAL A 71 16.40 -7.65 -16.72
C VAL A 71 17.32 -6.76 -17.54
N ASN A 72 17.26 -6.83 -18.90
CA ASN A 72 18.06 -5.97 -19.78
C ASN A 72 17.74 -4.48 -19.62
N LYS A 73 16.47 -4.13 -19.37
CA LYS A 73 16.10 -2.72 -19.08
C LYS A 73 16.62 -2.25 -17.74
N LEU A 74 16.60 -3.12 -16.73
CA LEU A 74 16.97 -2.76 -15.37
C LEU A 74 18.48 -2.73 -15.13
N VAL A 75 19.27 -3.62 -15.76
CA VAL A 75 20.73 -3.72 -15.55
C VAL A 75 21.49 -2.47 -15.98
N ASN A 76 20.98 -1.78 -16.99
CA ASN A 76 21.58 -0.54 -17.52
C ASN A 76 21.09 0.74 -16.81
N PHE A 77 20.22 0.60 -15.82
CA PHE A 77 19.62 1.71 -15.12
C PHE A 77 20.23 1.90 -13.73
N SER A 78 20.77 3.09 -13.44
CA SER A 78 21.23 3.41 -12.08
C SER A 78 20.07 3.98 -11.25
N PHE A 79 19.74 3.28 -10.16
CA PHE A 79 18.73 3.73 -9.21
C PHE A 79 19.29 4.66 -8.14
N GLU A 80 20.62 4.88 -8.07
CA GLU A 80 21.26 5.71 -7.04
C GLU A 80 20.70 7.13 -7.01
N ARG A 81 20.64 7.78 -8.19
CA ARG A 81 20.10 9.15 -8.29
C ARG A 81 18.64 9.25 -7.87
N ILE A 82 17.87 8.20 -8.09
CA ILE A 82 16.46 8.15 -7.73
C ILE A 82 16.28 8.10 -6.22
N PHE A 83 17.12 7.32 -5.53
CA PHE A 83 17.10 7.28 -4.07
C PHE A 83 17.58 8.60 -3.44
N ASP A 84 18.41 9.35 -4.14
CA ASP A 84 18.86 10.68 -3.71
C ASP A 84 17.81 11.78 -3.97
N GLU A 85 17.03 11.67 -5.04
CA GLU A 85 15.91 12.60 -5.34
C GLU A 85 14.70 12.40 -4.40
N GLY A 86 14.61 11.24 -3.74
CA GLY A 86 13.72 10.97 -2.62
C GLY A 86 12.23 10.90 -2.97
N PHE A 87 11.43 11.39 -2.06
CA PHE A 87 9.97 11.26 -2.02
C PHE A 87 9.23 11.70 -3.30
N ASP A 88 9.58 12.85 -3.87
CA ASP A 88 8.86 13.42 -5.03
C ASP A 88 8.94 12.53 -6.27
N PHE A 89 10.06 11.83 -6.45
CA PHE A 89 10.23 10.91 -7.57
C PHE A 89 9.32 9.69 -7.44
N PHE A 90 9.30 9.07 -6.27
CA PHE A 90 8.45 7.89 -6.04
C PHE A 90 6.98 8.23 -6.09
N ALA A 91 6.56 9.37 -5.55
CA ALA A 91 5.20 9.87 -5.65
C ALA A 91 4.80 10.07 -7.12
N SER A 92 5.66 10.65 -7.94
CA SER A 92 5.41 10.87 -9.38
C SER A 92 5.28 9.55 -10.16
N ILE A 93 6.14 8.55 -9.88
CA ILE A 93 6.02 7.22 -10.50
C ILE A 93 4.70 6.57 -10.09
N PHE A 94 4.32 6.62 -8.82
CA PHE A 94 3.06 6.07 -8.35
C PHE A 94 1.86 6.73 -9.01
N GLU A 95 1.84 8.06 -9.11
CA GLU A 95 0.79 8.78 -9.84
C GLU A 95 0.70 8.36 -11.31
N TYR A 96 1.83 8.25 -11.97
CA TYR A 96 1.89 7.81 -13.37
C TYR A 96 1.33 6.39 -13.53
N LEU A 97 1.79 5.44 -12.71
CA LEU A 97 1.33 4.05 -12.77
C LEU A 97 -0.17 3.92 -12.46
N ILE A 98 -0.68 4.64 -11.48
CA ILE A 98 -2.10 4.63 -11.13
C ILE A 98 -2.93 5.26 -12.24
N LYS A 99 -2.47 6.36 -12.84
CA LYS A 99 -3.14 7.03 -13.96
C LYS A 99 -3.22 6.14 -15.19
N ASP A 100 -2.14 5.48 -15.53
CA ASP A 100 -2.06 4.55 -16.67
C ASP A 100 -2.97 3.34 -16.44
N TYR A 101 -2.96 2.79 -15.24
CA TYR A 101 -3.83 1.68 -14.83
C TYR A 101 -5.33 2.04 -14.83
N ASN A 102 -5.66 3.30 -14.53
CA ASN A 102 -7.04 3.79 -14.55
C ASN A 102 -7.57 3.99 -15.96
N SER A 103 -6.73 4.38 -16.93
CA SER A 103 -7.12 4.53 -18.33
C SER A 103 -7.55 3.19 -18.94
N ASP A 104 -6.84 2.11 -18.60
CA ASP A 104 -7.11 0.76 -19.11
C ASP A 104 -8.31 0.07 -18.44
N SER A 105 -8.66 0.49 -17.21
CA SER A 105 -9.68 -0.17 -16.37
C SER A 105 -11.05 0.54 -16.38
N GLY A 106 -11.26 1.51 -17.27
CA GLY A 106 -12.54 2.23 -17.40
C GLY A 106 -12.88 3.09 -16.16
N GLY A 107 -11.87 3.62 -15.48
CA GLY A 107 -12.07 4.59 -14.37
C GLY A 107 -12.45 4.00 -13.02
N LYS A 108 -12.57 2.68 -12.89
CA LYS A 108 -12.97 2.01 -11.64
C LYS A 108 -11.98 2.19 -10.47
N TYR A 109 -10.73 2.54 -10.76
CA TYR A 109 -9.68 2.73 -9.74
C TYR A 109 -9.44 4.21 -9.38
N ALA A 110 -10.03 5.15 -10.09
CA ALA A 110 -9.94 6.58 -9.77
C ALA A 110 -10.61 6.93 -8.43
N GLU A 111 -11.54 6.08 -7.97
CA GLU A 111 -12.24 6.28 -6.69
C GLU A 111 -11.35 6.12 -5.46
N TYR A 112 -10.15 5.53 -5.61
CA TYR A 112 -9.27 5.17 -4.50
C TYR A 112 -7.96 5.94 -4.47
N PHE A 113 -7.78 6.91 -5.36
CA PHE A 113 -6.54 7.67 -5.46
C PHE A 113 -6.71 9.11 -4.96
N THR A 114 -5.86 9.49 -4.02
CA THR A 114 -5.75 10.89 -3.59
C THR A 114 -4.62 11.56 -4.36
N PRO A 115 -4.89 12.64 -5.14
CA PRO A 115 -3.84 13.36 -5.84
C PRO A 115 -2.73 13.84 -4.89
N HIS A 116 -1.48 13.68 -5.31
CA HIS A 116 -0.31 14.06 -4.52
C HIS A 116 -0.36 15.54 -4.07
N SER A 117 -0.82 16.45 -4.96
CA SER A 117 -0.97 17.87 -4.64
C SER A 117 -1.95 18.12 -3.49
N VAL A 118 -3.07 17.40 -3.45
CA VAL A 118 -4.06 17.51 -2.37
C VAL A 118 -3.50 16.97 -1.07
N SER A 119 -2.90 15.79 -1.10
CA SER A 119 -2.29 15.18 0.09
C SER A 119 -1.13 16.01 0.63
N GLY A 120 -0.33 16.63 -0.24
CA GLY A 120 0.73 17.56 0.16
C GLY A 120 0.20 18.81 0.85
N ILE A 121 -0.93 19.38 0.38
CA ILE A 121 -1.59 20.50 1.07
C ILE A 121 -2.09 20.07 2.45
N MET A 122 -2.76 18.93 2.54
CA MET A 122 -3.26 18.39 3.81
C MET A 122 -2.11 18.18 4.83
N ALA A 123 -1.02 17.57 4.40
CA ALA A 123 0.15 17.35 5.25
C ALA A 123 0.74 18.68 5.75
N LYS A 124 0.90 19.68 4.88
CA LYS A 124 1.39 21.01 5.26
C LYS A 124 0.44 21.72 6.23
N CYS A 125 -0.88 21.59 6.06
CA CYS A 125 -1.84 22.16 6.99
C CYS A 125 -1.74 21.53 8.38
N LEU A 126 -1.56 20.21 8.44
CA LEU A 126 -1.47 19.47 9.70
C LEU A 126 -0.18 19.76 10.46
N VAL A 127 0.94 19.84 9.76
CA VAL A 127 2.27 19.91 10.38
C VAL A 127 2.77 21.36 10.51
N SER A 128 2.26 22.30 9.70
CA SER A 128 2.70 23.71 9.74
C SER A 128 2.37 24.45 11.04
N SER A 129 1.39 23.95 11.79
CA SER A 129 0.98 24.52 13.10
C SER A 129 1.94 24.18 14.23
N PHE A 130 2.89 23.27 13.98
CA PHE A 130 3.83 22.79 14.98
C PHE A 130 5.25 23.19 14.61
N GLU A 131 6.07 23.42 15.61
CA GLU A 131 7.51 23.58 15.40
C GLU A 131 8.09 22.23 14.96
N LYS A 132 8.42 22.11 13.67
CA LYS A 132 8.93 20.87 13.04
C LYS A 132 10.10 20.25 13.79
N ASP A 133 10.92 21.05 14.42
CA ASP A 133 12.10 20.60 15.16
C ASP A 133 11.75 19.88 16.47
N THR A 134 10.54 20.09 16.99
CA THR A 134 10.06 19.46 18.23
C THR A 134 9.30 18.15 17.99
N ILE A 135 8.84 17.91 16.75
CA ILE A 135 8.12 16.68 16.40
C ILE A 135 9.12 15.52 16.34
N ASN A 136 8.86 14.49 17.13
CA ASN A 136 9.66 13.28 17.15
C ASN A 136 8.85 12.09 17.65
N ASN A 137 9.10 10.90 17.07
CA ASN A 137 8.48 9.64 17.47
C ASN A 137 6.94 9.68 17.52
N VAL A 138 6.34 10.27 16.48
CA VAL A 138 4.89 10.40 16.34
C VAL A 138 4.28 9.26 15.55
N SER A 139 3.01 8.97 15.80
CA SER A 139 2.22 7.95 15.14
C SER A 139 1.25 8.57 14.13
N CYS A 140 1.26 8.09 12.88
CA CYS A 140 0.41 8.55 11.80
C CYS A 140 -0.51 7.40 11.34
N TYR A 141 -1.81 7.62 11.27
CA TYR A 141 -2.78 6.58 10.93
C TYR A 141 -3.72 6.99 9.79
N ASP A 142 -4.00 6.03 8.92
CA ASP A 142 -5.07 6.12 7.91
C ASP A 142 -5.93 4.84 7.96
N PRO A 143 -7.24 4.95 8.31
CA PRO A 143 -8.18 3.82 8.36
C PRO A 143 -8.65 3.32 6.98
N SER A 144 -8.31 4.01 5.90
CA SER A 144 -8.68 3.71 4.50
C SER A 144 -7.52 4.05 3.56
N ALA A 145 -6.34 3.53 3.89
CA ALA A 145 -5.05 4.05 3.44
C ALA A 145 -4.81 3.99 1.92
N GLY A 146 -5.51 3.13 1.18
CA GLY A 146 -5.24 2.94 -0.25
C GLY A 146 -3.76 2.59 -0.50
N SER A 147 -3.14 3.25 -1.45
CA SER A 147 -1.70 3.15 -1.71
C SER A 147 -0.81 3.91 -0.72
N GLY A 148 -1.41 4.64 0.24
CA GLY A 148 -0.71 5.37 1.28
C GLY A 148 -0.27 6.78 0.91
N THR A 149 -0.81 7.38 -0.13
CA THR A 149 -0.39 8.72 -0.59
C THR A 149 -0.52 9.79 0.50
N LEU A 150 -1.60 9.78 1.30
CA LEU A 150 -1.76 10.71 2.43
C LEU A 150 -0.67 10.50 3.50
N LEU A 151 -0.44 9.24 3.87
CA LEU A 151 0.56 8.88 4.89
C LEU A 151 1.99 9.21 4.45
N MET A 152 2.33 8.98 3.16
CA MET A 152 3.66 9.31 2.64
C MET A 152 3.91 10.81 2.64
N ASN A 153 2.94 11.62 2.20
CA ASN A 153 3.06 13.08 2.25
C ASN A 153 3.19 13.60 3.70
N LEU A 154 2.45 13.01 4.63
CA LEU A 154 2.53 13.35 6.04
C LEU A 154 3.88 12.97 6.63
N ALA A 155 4.39 11.76 6.36
CA ALA A 155 5.70 11.31 6.80
C ALA A 155 6.83 12.18 6.25
N HIS A 156 6.75 12.54 4.97
CA HIS A 156 7.72 13.45 4.36
C HIS A 156 7.70 14.84 5.00
N GLN A 157 6.53 15.35 5.34
CA GLN A 157 6.39 16.67 5.99
C GLN A 157 6.92 16.67 7.44
N ILE A 158 6.80 15.55 8.16
CA ILE A 158 7.29 15.35 9.54
C ILE A 158 8.80 15.02 9.54
N GLY A 159 9.23 14.15 8.66
CA GLY A 159 10.49 13.45 8.59
C GLY A 159 10.28 11.94 8.78
N GLU A 160 10.77 11.14 7.84
CA GLU A 160 10.53 9.70 7.79
C GLU A 160 11.12 8.94 8.99
N ASP A 161 12.17 9.48 9.58
CA ASP A 161 12.83 8.94 10.78
C ASP A 161 12.15 9.37 12.09
N LYS A 162 11.21 10.33 12.02
CA LYS A 162 10.51 10.89 13.19
C LYS A 162 9.10 10.36 13.38
N CYS A 163 8.60 9.52 12.48
CA CYS A 163 7.24 9.00 12.54
C CYS A 163 7.16 7.50 12.31
N THR A 164 6.07 6.92 12.79
CA THR A 164 5.69 5.52 12.54
C THR A 164 4.31 5.51 11.87
N ILE A 165 4.21 4.80 10.76
CA ILE A 165 2.98 4.69 9.98
C ILE A 165 2.16 3.50 10.47
N TYR A 166 0.88 3.71 10.62
CA TYR A 166 -0.16 2.73 10.87
C TYR A 166 -1.22 2.85 9.79
N SER A 167 -1.72 1.74 9.29
CA SER A 167 -2.74 1.75 8.24
C SER A 167 -3.63 0.55 8.30
N GLN A 168 -4.85 0.72 7.80
CA GLN A 168 -5.74 -0.37 7.51
C GLN A 168 -6.48 -0.10 6.21
N ASP A 169 -6.65 -1.13 5.38
CA ASP A 169 -7.42 -1.05 4.14
C ASP A 169 -8.04 -2.41 3.82
N ILE A 170 -9.25 -2.42 3.29
CA ILE A 170 -9.94 -3.65 2.91
C ILE A 170 -9.28 -4.33 1.70
N SER A 171 -8.65 -3.55 0.83
CA SER A 171 -8.00 -4.03 -0.40
C SER A 171 -6.62 -4.60 -0.12
N GLN A 172 -6.42 -5.88 -0.42
CA GLN A 172 -5.10 -6.52 -0.38
C GLN A 172 -4.12 -5.83 -1.35
N LYS A 173 -4.59 -5.45 -2.54
CA LYS A 173 -3.76 -4.77 -3.54
C LYS A 173 -3.26 -3.42 -3.03
N SER A 174 -4.14 -2.63 -2.42
CA SER A 174 -3.78 -1.36 -1.79
C SER A 174 -2.75 -1.54 -0.69
N SER A 175 -2.95 -2.51 0.19
CA SER A 175 -1.99 -2.85 1.26
C SER A 175 -0.62 -3.28 0.71
N SER A 176 -0.59 -4.00 -0.41
CA SER A 176 0.66 -4.38 -1.09
C SER A 176 1.38 -3.16 -1.67
N LEU A 177 0.64 -2.26 -2.32
CA LEU A 177 1.19 -1.01 -2.86
C LEU A 177 1.74 -0.10 -1.75
N LEU A 178 1.00 0.03 -0.63
CA LEU A 178 1.46 0.80 0.52
C LEU A 178 2.78 0.23 1.09
N ARG A 179 2.90 -1.10 1.24
CA ARG A 179 4.15 -1.72 1.70
C ARG A 179 5.32 -1.41 0.79
N LEU A 180 5.11 -1.51 -0.53
CA LEU A 180 6.14 -1.13 -1.49
C LEU A 180 6.51 0.35 -1.34
N ASN A 181 5.53 1.22 -1.16
CA ASN A 181 5.73 2.64 -0.96
C ASN A 181 6.55 2.94 0.32
N LEU A 182 6.25 2.24 1.43
CA LEU A 182 7.04 2.34 2.66
C LEU A 182 8.50 1.91 2.47
N ILE A 183 8.76 0.85 1.71
CA ILE A 183 10.12 0.39 1.40
C ILE A 183 10.89 1.47 0.64
N LEU A 184 10.28 2.01 -0.41
CA LEU A 184 10.88 3.03 -1.26
C LEU A 184 11.15 4.35 -0.50
N ASN A 185 10.33 4.67 0.49
CA ASN A 185 10.44 5.89 1.29
C ASN A 185 11.15 5.69 2.65
N LYS A 186 11.94 4.63 2.81
CA LYS A 186 12.76 4.35 4.03
C LYS A 186 11.95 4.15 5.32
N LEU A 187 10.65 3.84 5.19
CA LEU A 187 9.72 3.60 6.31
C LEU A 187 9.51 2.11 6.61
N VAL A 188 10.54 1.29 6.37
CA VAL A 188 10.49 -0.18 6.52
C VAL A 188 10.06 -0.60 7.93
N HIS A 189 10.42 0.17 8.96
CA HIS A 189 10.01 -0.07 10.35
C HIS A 189 8.50 -0.05 10.56
N SER A 190 7.76 0.63 9.68
CA SER A 190 6.30 0.74 9.75
C SER A 190 5.55 -0.42 9.07
N ILE A 191 6.23 -1.28 8.32
CA ILE A 191 5.61 -2.38 7.57
C ILE A 191 4.76 -3.31 8.44
N PRO A 192 5.14 -3.68 9.68
CA PRO A 192 4.32 -4.51 10.54
C PRO A 192 2.94 -3.93 10.87
N ASN A 193 2.79 -2.61 10.73
CA ASN A 193 1.56 -1.89 11.05
C ASN A 193 0.63 -1.71 9.83
N VAL A 194 0.97 -2.28 8.69
CA VAL A 194 0.10 -2.29 7.50
C VAL A 194 -0.80 -3.51 7.56
N ILE A 195 -2.07 -3.30 7.86
CA ILE A 195 -3.04 -4.37 8.06
C ILE A 195 -4.09 -4.36 6.94
N GLN A 196 -4.31 -5.54 6.35
CA GLN A 196 -5.42 -5.73 5.41
C GLN A 196 -6.68 -6.14 6.17
N GLY A 197 -7.77 -5.40 5.99
CA GLY A 197 -9.06 -5.71 6.61
C GLY A 197 -10.03 -4.54 6.63
N ASN A 198 -11.30 -4.85 6.92
CA ASN A 198 -12.35 -3.85 7.02
C ASN A 198 -12.28 -3.10 8.37
N THR A 199 -11.84 -1.85 8.33
CA THR A 199 -11.68 -1.00 9.53
C THR A 199 -13.00 -0.72 10.24
N LEU A 200 -14.11 -0.68 9.53
CA LEU A 200 -15.40 -0.42 10.13
C LEU A 200 -15.85 -1.58 11.03
N VAL A 201 -15.70 -2.81 10.56
CA VAL A 201 -16.14 -4.01 11.28
C VAL A 201 -15.05 -4.51 12.24
N THR A 202 -13.81 -4.55 11.79
CA THR A 202 -12.70 -5.16 12.52
C THR A 202 -11.50 -4.23 12.59
N PRO A 203 -11.54 -3.14 13.38
CA PRO A 203 -10.39 -2.27 13.59
C PRO A 203 -9.26 -3.06 14.24
N ALA A 204 -8.11 -3.13 13.55
CA ALA A 204 -7.01 -4.00 13.92
C ALA A 204 -6.06 -3.37 14.94
N HIS A 205 -5.89 -2.04 14.90
CA HIS A 205 -4.98 -1.35 15.81
C HIS A 205 -5.62 -1.15 17.18
N LYS A 206 -5.03 -1.79 18.19
CA LYS A 206 -5.50 -1.79 19.57
C LYS A 206 -4.44 -1.23 20.51
N ASP A 207 -4.89 -0.66 21.61
CA ASP A 207 -4.03 -0.31 22.73
C ASP A 207 -3.67 -1.54 23.58
N ARG A 208 -2.89 -1.33 24.64
CA ARG A 208 -2.46 -2.40 25.56
C ARG A 208 -3.62 -3.04 26.35
N ASN A 209 -4.77 -2.39 26.42
CA ASN A 209 -5.97 -2.85 27.13
C ASN A 209 -7.03 -3.40 26.18
N SER A 210 -6.66 -3.67 24.91
CA SER A 210 -7.56 -4.09 23.85
C SER A 210 -8.61 -3.04 23.44
N GLY A 211 -8.45 -1.79 23.88
CA GLY A 211 -9.18 -0.63 23.41
C GLY A 211 -8.69 -0.17 22.04
N PHE A 212 -9.26 0.90 21.51
CA PHE A 212 -8.77 1.49 20.27
C PHE A 212 -7.46 2.23 20.49
N ALA A 213 -6.48 1.99 19.61
CA ALA A 213 -5.26 2.77 19.62
C ALA A 213 -5.56 4.24 19.31
N THR A 214 -4.80 5.13 19.93
CA THR A 214 -4.80 6.57 19.63
C THR A 214 -3.55 6.92 18.85
N PHE A 215 -3.65 7.91 17.98
CA PHE A 215 -2.57 8.34 17.09
C PHE A 215 -2.40 9.85 17.16
N ASP A 216 -1.18 10.32 16.97
CA ASP A 216 -0.86 11.75 16.97
C ASP A 216 -1.45 12.46 15.76
N TYR A 217 -1.41 11.78 14.59
CA TYR A 217 -2.00 12.27 13.35
C TYR A 217 -2.92 11.21 12.75
N VAL A 218 -4.12 11.63 12.36
CA VAL A 218 -5.06 10.78 11.62
C VAL A 218 -5.44 11.50 10.33
N VAL A 219 -5.26 10.82 9.21
CA VAL A 219 -5.64 11.30 7.87
C VAL A 219 -6.50 10.25 7.19
N ALA A 220 -7.46 10.65 6.38
CA ALA A 220 -8.28 9.72 5.63
C ALA A 220 -8.90 10.38 4.40
N ASN A 221 -8.97 9.63 3.31
CA ASN A 221 -9.84 9.89 2.17
C ASN A 221 -10.69 8.63 1.92
N PRO A 222 -11.77 8.43 2.71
CA PRO A 222 -12.58 7.22 2.61
C PRO A 222 -13.37 7.20 1.29
N PRO A 223 -13.72 6.00 0.78
CA PRO A 223 -14.51 5.88 -0.44
C PRO A 223 -15.87 6.55 -0.28
N PHE A 224 -16.27 7.33 -1.31
CA PHE A 224 -17.56 8.00 -1.35
C PHE A 224 -18.67 7.01 -1.74
N LYS A 225 -19.82 7.10 -1.07
CA LYS A 225 -21.01 6.29 -1.39
C LYS A 225 -20.77 4.76 -1.29
N LEU A 226 -19.89 4.33 -0.39
CA LEU A 226 -19.69 2.92 -0.13
C LEU A 226 -21.02 2.28 0.28
N ASP A 227 -21.40 1.21 -0.40
CA ASP A 227 -22.48 0.35 0.06
C ASP A 227 -21.98 -0.54 1.19
N PHE A 228 -22.52 -0.37 2.37
CA PHE A 228 -22.20 -1.15 3.57
C PHE A 228 -23.36 -2.00 4.06
N SER A 229 -24.34 -2.29 3.19
CA SER A 229 -25.54 -3.09 3.51
C SER A 229 -25.19 -4.45 4.09
N ASP A 230 -24.13 -5.09 3.59
CA ASP A 230 -23.73 -6.43 3.98
C ASP A 230 -23.24 -6.53 5.44
N PHE A 231 -22.78 -5.42 6.02
CA PHE A 231 -22.27 -5.36 7.41
C PHE A 231 -22.94 -4.28 8.27
N LYS A 232 -24.09 -3.78 7.80
CA LYS A 232 -24.84 -2.74 8.50
C LYS A 232 -25.22 -3.15 9.92
N ASP A 233 -25.68 -4.39 10.09
CA ASP A 233 -26.14 -4.88 11.39
C ASP A 233 -24.99 -5.02 12.40
N ASP A 234 -23.78 -5.29 11.92
CA ASP A 234 -22.55 -5.29 12.74
C ASP A 234 -22.20 -3.90 13.24
N LEU A 235 -22.47 -2.87 12.42
CA LEU A 235 -22.20 -1.46 12.78
C LEU A 235 -23.28 -0.88 13.67
N ASP A 236 -24.55 -1.27 13.45
CA ASP A 236 -25.72 -0.78 14.19
C ASP A 236 -25.90 -1.47 15.56
N ASN A 237 -24.88 -2.19 16.00
CA ASN A 237 -24.89 -2.82 17.31
C ASN A 237 -24.85 -1.76 18.41
N LYS A 238 -25.94 -1.62 19.15
CA LYS A 238 -26.13 -0.64 20.23
C LYS A 238 -25.11 -0.74 21.37
N ASN A 239 -24.35 -1.83 21.42
CA ASN A 239 -23.28 -2.03 22.39
C ASN A 239 -21.91 -1.51 21.91
N SER A 240 -21.86 -0.92 20.70
CA SER A 240 -20.63 -0.36 20.16
C SER A 240 -20.56 1.15 20.46
N ASP A 241 -19.70 1.54 21.36
CA ASP A 241 -19.41 2.97 21.64
C ASP A 241 -18.84 3.72 20.42
N ARG A 242 -18.40 3.00 19.40
CA ARG A 242 -17.80 3.57 18.18
C ARG A 242 -18.80 4.36 17.34
N PHE A 243 -20.04 3.90 17.28
CA PHE A 243 -21.09 4.48 16.44
C PHE A 243 -22.25 5.03 17.30
N PHE A 244 -21.95 5.58 18.48
CA PHE A 244 -22.92 6.11 19.41
C PHE A 244 -23.83 7.18 18.80
N ALA A 245 -23.35 7.93 17.81
CA ALA A 245 -24.11 8.94 17.07
C ALA A 245 -25.04 8.33 15.98
N GLY A 246 -25.02 7.01 15.84
CA GLY A 246 -25.73 6.29 14.78
C GLY A 246 -24.89 6.12 13.50
N ILE A 247 -25.40 5.28 12.59
CA ILE A 247 -24.78 5.04 11.29
C ILE A 247 -25.56 5.78 10.19
N PRO A 248 -24.89 6.18 9.10
CA PRO A 248 -25.57 6.79 7.94
C PRO A 248 -26.62 5.83 7.34
N LYS A 249 -27.63 6.39 6.70
CA LYS A 249 -28.55 5.58 5.89
C LYS A 249 -27.79 4.97 4.73
N VAL A 250 -27.97 3.66 4.52
CA VAL A 250 -27.45 3.02 3.31
C VAL A 250 -28.08 3.67 2.10
N PRO A 251 -27.30 4.13 1.10
CA PRO A 251 -27.89 4.70 -0.11
C PRO A 251 -28.79 3.66 -0.79
N PRO A 252 -29.97 4.05 -1.29
CA PRO A 252 -30.83 3.12 -2.03
C PRO A 252 -30.06 2.63 -3.26
N MET A 253 -29.84 1.32 -3.37
CA MET A 253 -29.21 0.71 -4.53
C MET A 253 -30.07 0.99 -5.78
N LYS A 254 -29.53 1.73 -6.74
CA LYS A 254 -30.08 1.72 -8.09
C LYS A 254 -29.81 0.33 -8.67
N LYS A 255 -30.83 -0.32 -9.25
CA LYS A 255 -30.72 -1.67 -9.86
C LYS A 255 -29.55 -1.80 -10.87
N GLU A 256 -29.07 -0.71 -11.44
CA GLU A 256 -27.93 -0.65 -12.36
C GLU A 256 -26.55 -0.70 -11.67
N SER A 257 -26.46 -0.41 -10.38
CA SER A 257 -25.20 -0.51 -9.64
C SER A 257 -24.92 -1.91 -9.07
N MET A 258 -25.88 -2.83 -9.14
CA MET A 258 -25.69 -4.22 -8.70
C MET A 258 -24.63 -5.01 -9.50
N ALA A 259 -24.30 -4.56 -10.71
CA ALA A 259 -23.28 -5.21 -11.55
C ALA A 259 -21.83 -4.84 -11.16
N ILE A 260 -21.63 -3.81 -10.34
CA ILE A 260 -20.32 -3.24 -10.02
C ILE A 260 -19.84 -3.61 -8.60
N GLY A 261 -20.72 -4.08 -7.74
CA GLY A 261 -20.43 -4.39 -6.32
C GLY A 261 -20.06 -5.84 -6.00
N ARG A 262 -19.85 -6.68 -7.01
CA ARG A 262 -19.46 -8.09 -6.81
C ARG A 262 -18.15 -8.41 -7.54
N LEU A 263 -17.09 -7.79 -7.13
CA LEU A 263 -15.73 -8.28 -7.46
C LEU A 263 -14.81 -8.05 -6.26
#